data_eb0b315b099f87fc1ca39dbbfc58e0fc
#
_entry.id   eb0b315b099f87fc1ca39dbbfc58e0fc
#
_cell.length_a   1.000
_cell.length_b   1.000
_cell.length_c   1.000
_cell.angle_alpha   90.00
_cell.angle_beta   90.00
_cell.angle_gamma   90.00
#
_symmetry.space_group_name_H-M   'P 1'
#
loop_
_entity.id
_entity.type
_entity.pdbx_description
1 polymer ?
#
loop_
_entity_poly.entity_id
_entity_poly.type
_entity_poly.pdbx_seq_one_letter_code
_entity_poly.pdbx_strand_id
1 'polypeptide(L)'
;MTDKILEVRGLTKTYGGVKKRGAKKADPTLDVLKGIDLDIYRGDVVCLIGPSGCGKSTFLRCLNRLETPTSGSIKFEGVEVNETHIDAVRQKMGMVFQHFNLFPHLTVKKNLELAPSLLKLKDKEAISARADELLARVGLADKANAYPKSLSGGQQQRSAIARALAMDPDVILFDEPTSALDPEMVGEVLELMKELAHTGITMLVVTHEMGFAREVSNRVIFIDDGKIQEDESPQELFTNPKHPRLKAFLSKML
;
A
#
# COMPACT_ATOMS: atom_id res chain seq x y z
N MET A 1 7.25 0.42 25.27
CA MET A 1 5.93 0.01 24.71
C MET A 1 5.99 0.29 23.22
N THR A 2 5.82 -0.71 22.38
CA THR A 2 5.79 -0.53 20.93
C THR A 2 4.55 0.30 20.57
N ASP A 3 4.78 1.43 19.88
CA ASP A 3 3.74 2.41 19.54
C ASP A 3 2.88 1.86 18.41
N LYS A 4 1.62 1.54 18.72
CA LYS A 4 0.66 0.99 17.77
C LYS A 4 0.15 2.09 16.85
N ILE A 5 0.40 1.97 15.56
CA ILE A 5 0.02 2.97 14.55
C ILE A 5 -1.31 2.62 13.86
N LEU A 6 -1.60 1.33 13.65
CA LEU A 6 -2.87 0.85 13.08
C LEU A 6 -3.47 -0.24 13.94
N GLU A 7 -4.77 -0.13 14.19
CA GLU A 7 -5.60 -1.16 14.84
C GLU A 7 -6.78 -1.49 13.93
N VAL A 8 -6.93 -2.77 13.61
CA VAL A 8 -8.05 -3.28 12.81
C VAL A 8 -8.78 -4.33 13.63
N ARG A 9 -10.12 -4.24 13.71
CA ARG A 9 -10.95 -5.17 14.49
C ARG A 9 -12.17 -5.60 13.69
N GLY A 10 -12.31 -6.92 13.51
CA GLY A 10 -13.45 -7.57 12.88
C GLY A 10 -13.76 -7.05 11.49
N LEU A 11 -12.74 -6.66 10.70
CA LEU A 11 -12.93 -5.99 9.42
C LEU A 11 -13.55 -6.92 8.40
N THR A 12 -14.70 -6.54 7.86
CA THR A 12 -15.36 -7.27 6.77
C THR A 12 -15.56 -6.40 5.54
N LYS A 13 -15.59 -7.04 4.37
CA LYS A 13 -15.98 -6.39 3.12
C LYS A 13 -16.77 -7.35 2.24
N THR A 14 -17.99 -6.95 1.91
CA THR A 14 -18.88 -7.67 1.00
C THR A 14 -19.19 -6.76 -0.18
N TYR A 15 -19.07 -7.25 -1.40
CA TYR A 15 -19.49 -6.58 -2.62
C TYR A 15 -20.82 -7.16 -3.12
N GLY A 16 -21.59 -6.40 -3.89
CA GLY A 16 -22.88 -6.82 -4.44
C GLY A 16 -24.04 -6.58 -3.48
N GLY A 17 -25.12 -7.34 -3.64
CA GLY A 17 -26.33 -7.20 -2.84
C GLY A 17 -27.21 -5.99 -3.22
N VAL A 18 -26.76 -5.14 -4.16
CA VAL A 18 -27.51 -3.95 -4.57
C VAL A 18 -28.58 -4.34 -5.57
N LYS A 19 -29.84 -4.03 -5.25
CA LYS A 19 -30.96 -4.22 -6.16
C LYS A 19 -31.01 -3.05 -7.14
N LYS A 20 -30.63 -3.27 -8.41
CA LYS A 20 -30.77 -2.26 -9.45
C LYS A 20 -32.28 -1.90 -9.63
N ARG A 21 -32.58 -0.62 -9.88
CA ARG A 21 -33.95 -0.14 -10.09
C ARG A 21 -34.56 -0.90 -11.24
N GLY A 22 -35.65 -1.66 -10.97
CA GLY A 22 -36.34 -2.51 -11.95
C GLY A 22 -35.87 -3.98 -12.03
N ALA A 23 -34.83 -4.38 -11.32
CA ALA A 23 -34.39 -5.76 -11.28
C ALA A 23 -35.25 -6.61 -10.34
N LYS A 24 -35.59 -7.85 -10.77
CA LYS A 24 -36.40 -8.80 -9.97
C LYS A 24 -35.59 -9.38 -8.79
N LYS A 25 -34.25 -9.45 -8.89
CA LYS A 25 -33.33 -9.95 -7.85
C LYS A 25 -32.20 -8.97 -7.62
N ALA A 26 -31.65 -8.97 -6.40
CA ALA A 26 -30.38 -8.29 -6.10
C ALA A 26 -29.21 -9.02 -6.77
N ASP A 27 -28.12 -8.30 -7.06
CA ASP A 27 -26.87 -8.92 -7.51
C ASP A 27 -26.35 -9.91 -6.45
N PRO A 28 -25.67 -11.01 -6.84
CA PRO A 28 -25.07 -11.93 -5.88
C PRO A 28 -24.06 -11.18 -5.00
N THR A 29 -23.98 -11.59 -3.74
CA THR A 29 -22.99 -11.04 -2.80
C THR A 29 -21.69 -11.83 -2.87
N LEU A 30 -20.56 -11.12 -2.70
CA LEU A 30 -19.22 -11.70 -2.61
C LEU A 30 -18.54 -11.19 -1.34
N ASP A 31 -18.33 -12.08 -0.38
CA ASP A 31 -17.60 -11.79 0.86
C ASP A 31 -16.10 -11.89 0.60
N VAL A 32 -15.41 -10.75 0.59
CA VAL A 32 -13.98 -10.65 0.28
C VAL A 32 -13.13 -10.58 1.53
N LEU A 33 -13.57 -9.87 2.57
CA LEU A 33 -12.94 -9.87 3.89
C LEU A 33 -13.92 -10.43 4.91
N LYS A 34 -13.44 -11.34 5.76
CA LYS A 34 -14.28 -12.16 6.63
C LYS A 34 -13.90 -12.04 8.12
N GLY A 35 -13.72 -10.81 8.59
CA GLY A 35 -13.40 -10.53 9.99
C GLY A 35 -11.90 -10.54 10.24
N ILE A 36 -11.17 -9.57 9.70
CA ILE A 36 -9.73 -9.42 9.93
C ILE A 36 -9.49 -8.60 11.19
N ASP A 37 -8.66 -9.14 12.09
CA ASP A 37 -8.06 -8.45 13.23
C ASP A 37 -6.56 -8.32 13.00
N LEU A 38 -6.01 -7.10 13.18
CA LEU A 38 -4.60 -6.83 12.95
C LEU A 38 -4.15 -5.60 13.72
N ASP A 39 -2.96 -5.68 14.32
CA ASP A 39 -2.25 -4.55 14.90
C ASP A 39 -0.94 -4.33 14.13
N ILE A 40 -0.64 -3.10 13.76
CA ILE A 40 0.62 -2.68 13.15
C ILE A 40 1.28 -1.66 14.07
N TYR A 41 2.58 -1.81 14.25
CA TYR A 41 3.37 -0.94 15.10
C TYR A 41 4.23 0.01 14.25
N ARG A 42 4.60 1.15 14.82
CA ARG A 42 5.45 2.13 14.15
C ARG A 42 6.80 1.51 13.80
N GLY A 43 7.23 1.69 12.56
CA GLY A 43 8.46 1.09 12.02
C GLY A 43 8.31 -0.36 11.53
N ASP A 44 7.12 -0.96 11.62
CA ASP A 44 6.88 -2.27 11.01
C ASP A 44 6.98 -2.20 9.49
N VAL A 45 7.64 -3.19 8.90
CA VAL A 45 7.61 -3.49 7.46
C VAL A 45 6.87 -4.81 7.28
N VAL A 46 5.58 -4.71 6.98
CA VAL A 46 4.67 -5.87 6.90
C VAL A 46 4.42 -6.23 5.44
N CYS A 47 4.74 -7.46 5.05
CA CYS A 47 4.37 -7.99 3.74
C CYS A 47 3.09 -8.82 3.83
N LEU A 48 2.12 -8.50 2.97
CA LEU A 48 0.87 -9.23 2.80
C LEU A 48 0.99 -10.14 1.58
N ILE A 49 0.98 -11.46 1.78
CA ILE A 49 1.09 -12.45 0.71
C ILE A 49 -0.17 -13.34 0.66
N GLY A 50 -0.37 -14.03 -0.45
CA GLY A 50 -1.50 -14.94 -0.64
C GLY A 50 -1.98 -15.01 -2.07
N PRO A 51 -2.90 -15.93 -2.40
CA PRO A 51 -3.43 -16.11 -3.75
C PRO A 51 -4.09 -14.85 -4.33
N SER A 52 -4.16 -14.76 -5.67
CA SER A 52 -4.92 -13.69 -6.31
C SER A 52 -6.40 -13.77 -5.91
N GLY A 53 -7.02 -12.61 -5.67
CA GLY A 53 -8.43 -12.53 -5.29
C GLY A 53 -8.74 -12.87 -3.82
N CYS A 54 -7.76 -13.18 -2.96
CA CYS A 54 -8.01 -13.50 -1.55
C CYS A 54 -8.30 -12.28 -0.64
N GLY A 55 -8.30 -11.05 -1.19
CA GLY A 55 -8.68 -9.84 -0.47
C GLY A 55 -7.55 -8.90 -0.05
N LYS A 56 -6.27 -9.16 -0.38
CA LYS A 56 -5.10 -8.33 0.02
C LYS A 56 -5.25 -6.84 -0.34
N SER A 57 -5.46 -6.55 -1.62
CA SER A 57 -5.65 -5.16 -2.10
C SER A 57 -6.91 -4.52 -1.54
N THR A 58 -8.00 -5.29 -1.37
CA THR A 58 -9.22 -4.82 -0.72
C THR A 58 -8.97 -4.44 0.73
N PHE A 59 -8.23 -5.28 1.48
CA PHE A 59 -7.82 -5.00 2.85
C PHE A 59 -7.01 -3.70 2.92
N LEU A 60 -5.97 -3.58 2.08
CA LEU A 60 -5.11 -2.39 2.04
C LEU A 60 -5.92 -1.11 1.75
N ARG A 61 -6.85 -1.18 0.78
CA ARG A 61 -7.72 -0.06 0.41
C ARG A 61 -8.78 0.28 1.46
N CYS A 62 -9.13 -0.65 2.32
CA CYS A 62 -10.00 -0.36 3.46
C CYS A 62 -9.28 0.48 4.51
N LEU A 63 -7.96 0.32 4.72
CA LEU A 63 -7.20 1.05 5.73
C LEU A 63 -7.25 2.57 5.54
N ASN A 64 -7.25 3.03 4.28
CA ASN A 64 -7.36 4.46 3.92
C ASN A 64 -8.75 4.86 3.38
N ARG A 65 -9.76 3.98 3.54
CA ARG A 65 -11.15 4.16 3.05
C ARG A 65 -11.25 4.49 1.55
N LEU A 66 -10.35 4.05 0.72
CA LEU A 66 -10.60 3.95 -0.72
C LEU A 66 -11.69 2.92 -1.00
N GLU A 67 -11.75 1.87 -0.16
CA GLU A 67 -12.88 0.94 -0.06
C GLU A 67 -13.53 1.11 1.31
N THR A 68 -14.83 1.36 1.34
CA THR A 68 -15.57 1.44 2.61
C THR A 68 -15.80 0.02 3.15
N PRO A 69 -15.36 -0.31 4.37
CA PRO A 69 -15.67 -1.59 5.00
C PRO A 69 -17.18 -1.83 5.13
N THR A 70 -17.60 -3.09 5.12
CA THR A 70 -18.99 -3.45 5.40
C THR A 70 -19.26 -3.42 6.91
N SER A 71 -18.31 -3.92 7.71
CA SER A 71 -18.33 -3.81 9.18
C SER A 71 -16.91 -3.87 9.76
N GLY A 72 -16.80 -3.78 11.06
CA GLY A 72 -15.53 -3.69 11.79
C GLY A 72 -15.07 -2.25 11.98
N SER A 73 -13.92 -2.08 12.62
CA SER A 73 -13.33 -0.78 12.91
C SER A 73 -11.86 -0.74 12.52
N ILE A 74 -11.40 0.43 12.11
CA ILE A 74 -10.00 0.74 11.83
C ILE A 74 -9.65 1.99 12.62
N LYS A 75 -8.54 1.96 13.37
CA LYS A 75 -7.98 3.15 14.01
C LYS A 75 -6.58 3.40 13.51
N PHE A 76 -6.28 4.65 13.25
CA PHE A 76 -4.95 5.15 12.91
C PHE A 76 -4.49 6.11 14.01
N GLU A 77 -3.37 5.81 14.69
CA GLU A 77 -2.89 6.57 15.85
C GLU A 77 -3.98 6.79 16.92
N GLY A 78 -4.81 5.75 17.17
CA GLY A 78 -5.92 5.80 18.12
C GLY A 78 -7.18 6.52 17.60
N VAL A 79 -7.11 7.20 16.45
CA VAL A 79 -8.24 7.90 15.82
C VAL A 79 -8.99 6.97 14.88
N GLU A 80 -10.31 6.89 15.01
CA GLU A 80 -11.13 6.04 14.12
C GLU A 80 -11.14 6.57 12.68
N VAL A 81 -10.87 5.67 11.73
CA VAL A 81 -10.85 5.95 10.30
C VAL A 81 -12.28 5.93 9.75
N ASN A 82 -12.94 7.06 9.80
CA ASN A 82 -14.31 7.27 9.36
C ASN A 82 -14.41 8.50 8.43
N GLU A 83 -15.62 8.85 7.98
CA GLU A 83 -15.84 9.97 7.05
C GLU A 83 -15.40 11.33 7.63
N THR A 84 -15.45 11.49 8.95
CA THR A 84 -15.07 12.75 9.61
C THR A 84 -13.54 12.93 9.66
N HIS A 85 -12.78 11.84 9.83
CA HIS A 85 -11.33 11.90 10.08
C HIS A 85 -10.47 11.48 8.87
N ILE A 86 -11.12 11.00 7.80
CA ILE A 86 -10.38 10.37 6.67
C ILE A 86 -9.38 11.31 5.99
N ASP A 87 -9.68 12.60 5.89
CA ASP A 87 -8.78 13.55 5.23
C ASP A 87 -7.50 13.76 6.05
N ALA A 88 -7.60 13.82 7.38
CA ALA A 88 -6.43 13.87 8.27
C ALA A 88 -5.61 12.57 8.22
N VAL A 89 -6.27 11.41 8.18
CA VAL A 89 -5.61 10.10 8.05
C VAL A 89 -4.86 10.01 6.72
N ARG A 90 -5.48 10.40 5.60
CA ARG A 90 -4.85 10.34 4.27
C ARG A 90 -3.65 11.27 4.12
N GLN A 91 -3.55 12.34 4.90
CA GLN A 91 -2.36 13.19 4.91
C GLN A 91 -1.14 12.46 5.48
N LYS A 92 -1.36 11.53 6.42
CA LYS A 92 -0.31 10.75 7.10
C LYS A 92 -0.13 9.34 6.56
N MET A 93 -1.00 8.90 5.65
CA MET A 93 -1.00 7.56 5.08
C MET A 93 -0.85 7.64 3.56
N GLY A 94 0.36 7.47 3.08
CA GLY A 94 0.67 7.41 1.65
C GLY A 94 0.16 6.12 1.01
N MET A 95 -0.18 6.17 -0.29
CA MET A 95 -0.54 4.98 -1.06
C MET A 95 0.15 4.96 -2.41
N VAL A 96 0.78 3.83 -2.71
CA VAL A 96 1.41 3.51 -3.99
C VAL A 96 0.64 2.37 -4.62
N PHE A 97 0.16 2.57 -5.84
CA PHE A 97 -0.71 1.64 -6.56
C PHE A 97 0.07 0.78 -7.56
N GLN A 98 -0.52 -0.32 -7.97
CA GLN A 98 -0.06 -1.17 -9.06
C GLN A 98 0.11 -0.39 -10.38
N HIS A 99 -0.89 0.43 -10.73
CA HIS A 99 -0.84 1.34 -11.88
C HIS A 99 -0.50 2.74 -11.39
N PHE A 100 0.69 3.15 -11.42
CA PHE A 100 1.35 4.39 -10.99
C PHE A 100 0.44 5.57 -10.60
N ASN A 101 -0.70 5.75 -11.26
CA ASN A 101 -1.75 6.76 -11.03
C ASN A 101 -1.20 8.20 -10.99
N LEU A 102 -0.18 8.49 -11.79
CA LEU A 102 0.33 9.84 -11.97
C LEU A 102 -0.68 10.66 -12.80
N PHE A 103 -0.79 11.94 -12.47
CA PHE A 103 -1.59 12.87 -13.26
C PHE A 103 -0.91 13.14 -14.61
N PRO A 104 -1.47 12.68 -15.74
CA PRO A 104 -0.77 12.68 -17.04
C PRO A 104 -0.56 14.08 -17.63
N HIS A 105 -1.34 15.05 -17.17
CA HIS A 105 -1.29 16.46 -17.61
C HIS A 105 -0.36 17.32 -16.75
N LEU A 106 0.24 16.76 -15.70
CA LEU A 106 1.22 17.42 -14.85
C LEU A 106 2.61 16.84 -15.09
N THR A 107 3.65 17.66 -14.94
CA THR A 107 5.04 17.18 -14.93
C THR A 107 5.28 16.29 -13.70
N VAL A 108 6.37 15.54 -13.69
CA VAL A 108 6.76 14.70 -12.56
C VAL A 108 6.86 15.53 -11.28
N LYS A 109 7.59 16.64 -11.30
CA LYS A 109 7.71 17.55 -10.15
C LYS A 109 6.34 18.07 -9.70
N LYS A 110 5.47 18.46 -10.62
CA LYS A 110 4.13 18.94 -10.31
C LYS A 110 3.23 17.86 -9.69
N ASN A 111 3.44 16.59 -10.05
CA ASN A 111 2.76 15.49 -9.38
C ASN A 111 3.12 15.40 -7.89
N LEU A 112 4.37 15.66 -7.52
CA LEU A 112 4.83 15.66 -6.13
C LEU A 112 4.33 16.90 -5.36
N GLU A 113 4.36 18.07 -6.01
CA GLU A 113 3.98 19.36 -5.42
C GLU A 113 2.46 19.49 -5.19
N LEU A 114 1.63 18.72 -5.91
CA LEU A 114 0.18 18.95 -5.98
C LEU A 114 -0.51 18.87 -4.61
N ALA A 115 -0.39 17.75 -3.92
CA ALA A 115 -1.09 17.54 -2.65
C ALA A 115 -0.58 18.48 -1.54
N PRO A 116 0.74 18.64 -1.30
CA PRO A 116 1.25 19.60 -0.34
C PRO A 116 0.78 21.04 -0.60
N SER A 117 0.70 21.44 -1.88
CA SER A 117 0.25 22.80 -2.28
C SER A 117 -1.24 23.00 -2.05
N LEU A 118 -2.09 22.01 -2.40
CA LEU A 118 -3.54 22.08 -2.20
C LEU A 118 -3.90 22.17 -0.71
N LEU A 119 -3.18 21.45 0.12
CA LEU A 119 -3.37 21.41 1.57
C LEU A 119 -2.64 22.54 2.30
N LYS A 120 -1.86 23.35 1.60
CA LYS A 120 -1.08 24.48 2.15
C LYS A 120 -0.20 24.06 3.34
N LEU A 121 0.43 22.90 3.24
CA LEU A 121 1.22 22.33 4.34
C LEU A 121 2.50 23.13 4.63
N LYS A 122 3.11 23.72 3.61
CA LYS A 122 4.32 24.56 3.69
C LYS A 122 4.22 25.68 2.64
N ASP A 123 5.15 26.60 2.66
CA ASP A 123 5.28 27.61 1.58
C ASP A 123 5.70 26.95 0.26
N LYS A 124 5.54 27.69 -0.82
CA LYS A 124 5.76 27.17 -2.18
C LYS A 124 7.21 26.80 -2.43
N GLU A 125 8.13 27.54 -1.87
CA GLU A 125 9.58 27.35 -1.97
C GLU A 125 9.98 26.04 -1.27
N ALA A 126 9.50 25.80 -0.06
CA ALA A 126 9.76 24.59 0.69
C ALA A 126 9.15 23.33 0.03
N ILE A 127 7.94 23.45 -0.55
CA ILE A 127 7.31 22.35 -1.30
C ILE A 127 8.14 22.02 -2.54
N SER A 128 8.59 23.05 -3.27
CA SER A 128 9.42 22.86 -4.47
C SER A 128 10.77 22.24 -4.14
N ALA A 129 11.45 22.70 -3.09
CA ALA A 129 12.71 22.15 -2.63
C ALA A 129 12.57 20.68 -2.19
N ARG A 130 11.48 20.34 -1.47
CA ARG A 130 11.20 18.96 -1.06
C ARG A 130 10.92 18.05 -2.27
N ALA A 131 10.23 18.56 -3.30
CA ALA A 131 10.01 17.81 -4.52
C ALA A 131 11.33 17.52 -5.26
N ASP A 132 12.25 18.50 -5.34
CA ASP A 132 13.57 18.31 -5.95
C ASP A 132 14.42 17.31 -5.17
N GLU A 133 14.43 17.38 -3.84
CA GLU A 133 15.11 16.42 -2.96
C GLU A 133 14.61 14.98 -3.20
N LEU A 134 13.28 14.80 -3.21
CA LEU A 134 12.68 13.49 -3.43
C LEU A 134 12.97 12.95 -4.84
N LEU A 135 12.93 13.80 -5.86
CA LEU A 135 13.29 13.40 -7.23
C LEU A 135 14.76 12.99 -7.32
N ALA A 136 15.67 13.67 -6.63
CA ALA A 136 17.06 13.27 -6.56
C ALA A 136 17.21 11.92 -5.85
N ARG A 137 16.50 11.71 -4.73
CA ARG A 137 16.51 10.45 -3.98
C ARG A 137 16.05 9.25 -4.80
N VAL A 138 15.04 9.42 -5.66
CA VAL A 138 14.55 8.32 -6.52
C VAL A 138 15.26 8.26 -7.88
N GLY A 139 16.36 9.02 -8.08
CA GLY A 139 17.15 9.03 -9.31
C GLY A 139 16.44 9.61 -10.52
N LEU A 140 15.59 10.64 -10.31
CA LEU A 140 14.77 11.27 -11.37
C LEU A 140 14.91 12.81 -11.40
N ALA A 141 16.01 13.36 -10.88
CA ALA A 141 16.23 14.81 -10.86
C ALA A 141 16.19 15.42 -12.29
N ASP A 142 16.75 14.74 -13.28
CA ASP A 142 16.75 15.13 -14.69
C ASP A 142 15.37 15.02 -15.36
N LYS A 143 14.42 14.34 -14.73
CA LYS A 143 13.05 14.12 -15.21
C LYS A 143 12.01 15.04 -14.56
N ALA A 144 12.41 16.00 -13.72
CA ALA A 144 11.50 16.89 -12.99
C ALA A 144 10.44 17.55 -13.89
N ASN A 145 10.84 18.00 -15.07
CA ASN A 145 9.97 18.66 -16.05
C ASN A 145 9.37 17.73 -17.11
N ALA A 146 9.68 16.42 -17.05
CA ALA A 146 9.09 15.42 -17.94
C ALA A 146 7.63 15.15 -17.57
N TYR A 147 6.86 14.67 -18.55
CA TYR A 147 5.48 14.20 -18.31
C TYR A 147 5.47 12.68 -18.14
N PRO A 148 4.52 12.10 -17.36
CA PRO A 148 4.45 10.67 -17.10
C PRO A 148 4.56 9.78 -18.34
N LYS A 149 3.91 10.16 -19.44
CA LYS A 149 3.92 9.41 -20.71
C LYS A 149 5.30 9.22 -21.35
N SER A 150 6.28 10.04 -20.98
CA SER A 150 7.66 9.96 -21.50
C SER A 150 8.60 9.15 -20.60
N LEU A 151 8.09 8.60 -19.51
CA LEU A 151 8.84 7.82 -18.54
C LEU A 151 8.64 6.31 -18.78
N SER A 152 9.67 5.52 -18.46
CA SER A 152 9.52 4.06 -18.36
C SER A 152 8.61 3.68 -17.19
N GLY A 153 8.09 2.44 -17.15
CA GLY A 153 7.27 1.94 -16.05
C GLY A 153 7.94 2.08 -14.69
N GLY A 154 9.21 1.69 -14.57
CA GLY A 154 10.00 1.82 -13.34
C GLY A 154 10.18 3.30 -12.93
N GLN A 155 10.42 4.20 -13.87
CA GLN A 155 10.49 5.65 -13.60
C GLN A 155 9.14 6.20 -13.13
N GLN A 156 8.03 5.76 -13.73
CA GLN A 156 6.69 6.16 -13.28
C GLN A 156 6.41 5.65 -11.86
N GLN A 157 6.78 4.43 -11.54
CA GLN A 157 6.59 3.86 -10.21
C GLN A 157 7.46 4.57 -9.16
N ARG A 158 8.73 4.83 -9.45
CA ARG A 158 9.60 5.62 -8.56
C ARG A 158 9.05 7.04 -8.36
N SER A 159 8.47 7.66 -9.39
CA SER A 159 7.77 8.94 -9.26
C SER A 159 6.53 8.85 -8.37
N ALA A 160 5.76 7.75 -8.46
CA ALA A 160 4.59 7.52 -7.61
C ALA A 160 4.98 7.32 -6.14
N ILE A 161 6.10 6.62 -5.88
CA ILE A 161 6.68 6.49 -4.53
C ILE A 161 7.11 7.87 -4.01
N ALA A 162 7.85 8.65 -4.80
CA ALA A 162 8.28 10.00 -4.42
C ALA A 162 7.07 10.92 -4.13
N ARG A 163 5.99 10.81 -4.90
CA ARG A 163 4.75 11.54 -4.65
C ARG A 163 4.11 11.16 -3.30
N ALA A 164 4.10 9.88 -2.95
CA ALA A 164 3.59 9.45 -1.65
C ALA A 164 4.45 10.01 -0.50
N LEU A 165 5.78 10.05 -0.67
CA LEU A 165 6.73 10.61 0.29
C LEU A 165 6.64 12.14 0.43
N ALA A 166 6.12 12.86 -0.58
CA ALA A 166 6.01 14.32 -0.56
C ALA A 166 5.07 14.86 0.54
N MET A 167 4.22 13.99 1.07
CA MET A 167 3.32 14.29 2.18
C MET A 167 3.94 14.06 3.57
N ASP A 168 5.21 13.59 3.65
CA ASP A 168 5.89 13.17 4.88
C ASP A 168 5.02 12.18 5.69
N PRO A 169 4.59 11.03 5.10
CA PRO A 169 3.63 10.12 5.72
C PRO A 169 4.24 9.30 6.86
N ASP A 170 3.43 8.95 7.86
CA ASP A 170 3.79 8.01 8.94
C ASP A 170 3.72 6.53 8.49
N VAL A 171 2.86 6.24 7.49
CA VAL A 171 2.67 4.91 6.91
C VAL A 171 2.60 4.99 5.39
N ILE A 172 3.23 4.04 4.69
CA ILE A 172 3.04 3.87 3.25
C ILE A 172 2.42 2.50 2.96
N LEU A 173 1.32 2.52 2.21
CA LEU A 173 0.63 1.35 1.71
C LEU A 173 1.08 1.09 0.26
N PHE A 174 1.60 -0.10 -0.03
CA PHE A 174 2.01 -0.51 -1.37
C PHE A 174 1.08 -1.63 -1.88
N ASP A 175 0.31 -1.36 -2.92
CA ASP A 175 -0.60 -2.31 -3.55
C ASP A 175 0.03 -2.86 -4.83
N GLU A 176 0.74 -4.00 -4.71
CA GLU A 176 1.45 -4.70 -5.79
C GLU A 176 2.34 -3.76 -6.65
N PRO A 177 3.32 -3.07 -6.06
CA PRO A 177 4.04 -1.97 -6.71
C PRO A 177 4.90 -2.38 -7.92
N THR A 178 5.16 -3.67 -8.11
CA THR A 178 6.00 -4.19 -9.20
C THR A 178 5.22 -4.94 -10.28
N SER A 179 3.95 -5.30 -10.04
CA SER A 179 3.20 -6.22 -10.90
C SER A 179 2.85 -5.65 -12.30
N ALA A 180 2.94 -4.32 -12.49
CA ALA A 180 2.75 -3.67 -13.79
C ALA A 180 4.07 -3.30 -14.49
N LEU A 181 5.21 -3.82 -14.00
CA LEU A 181 6.55 -3.51 -14.52
C LEU A 181 7.12 -4.67 -15.33
N ASP A 182 7.93 -4.33 -16.32
CA ASP A 182 8.80 -5.30 -16.97
C ASP A 182 9.84 -5.84 -15.97
N PRO A 183 10.24 -7.12 -16.05
CA PRO A 183 11.17 -7.74 -15.09
C PRO A 183 12.47 -6.96 -14.89
N GLU A 184 12.99 -6.32 -15.94
CA GLU A 184 14.22 -5.52 -15.89
C GLU A 184 14.10 -4.28 -14.98
N MET A 185 12.88 -3.79 -14.77
CA MET A 185 12.61 -2.57 -13.97
C MET A 185 12.22 -2.88 -12.53
N VAL A 186 11.90 -4.13 -12.21
CA VAL A 186 11.46 -4.54 -10.86
C VAL A 186 12.54 -4.28 -9.83
N GLY A 187 13.80 -4.62 -10.15
CA GLY A 187 14.93 -4.47 -9.25
C GLY A 187 15.11 -3.05 -8.71
N GLU A 188 15.04 -2.03 -9.58
CA GLU A 188 15.21 -0.63 -9.18
C GLU A 188 14.14 -0.15 -8.19
N VAL A 189 12.89 -0.63 -8.36
CA VAL A 189 11.78 -0.28 -7.47
C VAL A 189 11.94 -0.99 -6.12
N LEU A 190 12.33 -2.28 -6.14
CA LEU A 190 12.56 -3.03 -4.91
C LEU A 190 13.74 -2.47 -4.10
N GLU A 191 14.84 -2.06 -4.73
CA GLU A 191 15.95 -1.41 -4.03
C GLU A 191 15.51 -0.11 -3.37
N LEU A 192 14.76 0.75 -4.05
CA LEU A 192 14.20 1.95 -3.45
C LEU A 192 13.29 1.63 -2.24
N MET A 193 12.47 0.57 -2.33
CA MET A 193 11.63 0.15 -1.22
C MET A 193 12.45 -0.41 -0.03
N LYS A 194 13.58 -1.09 -0.29
CA LYS A 194 14.54 -1.51 0.75
C LYS A 194 15.15 -0.29 1.46
N GLU A 195 15.61 0.70 0.70
CA GLU A 195 16.12 1.94 1.28
C GLU A 195 15.08 2.62 2.17
N LEU A 196 13.81 2.66 1.75
CA LEU A 196 12.73 3.23 2.54
C LEU A 196 12.50 2.46 3.84
N ALA A 197 12.52 1.14 3.80
CA ALA A 197 12.39 0.29 4.99
C ALA A 197 13.48 0.61 6.04
N HIS A 198 14.71 0.85 5.60
CA HIS A 198 15.81 1.21 6.49
C HIS A 198 15.67 2.61 7.11
N THR A 199 14.78 3.47 6.63
CA THR A 199 14.51 4.78 7.27
C THR A 199 13.61 4.68 8.51
N GLY A 200 13.04 3.50 8.79
CA GLY A 200 12.11 3.30 9.90
C GLY A 200 10.68 3.75 9.61
N ILE A 201 10.34 4.07 8.36
CA ILE A 201 8.95 4.34 7.98
C ILE A 201 8.11 3.06 8.06
N THR A 202 6.89 3.17 8.54
CA THR A 202 5.98 2.02 8.58
C THR A 202 5.49 1.68 7.17
N MET A 203 5.57 0.42 6.78
CA MET A 203 5.19 -0.03 5.44
C MET A 203 4.27 -1.25 5.50
N LEU A 204 3.17 -1.21 4.73
CA LEU A 204 2.36 -2.39 4.44
C LEU A 204 2.43 -2.65 2.94
N VAL A 205 2.92 -3.82 2.55
CA VAL A 205 3.26 -4.15 1.16
C VAL A 205 2.51 -5.39 0.72
N VAL A 206 1.54 -5.25 -0.17
CA VAL A 206 0.99 -6.38 -0.93
C VAL A 206 1.97 -6.70 -2.04
N THR A 207 2.53 -7.90 -2.05
CA THR A 207 3.55 -8.28 -3.02
C THR A 207 3.53 -9.75 -3.41
N HIS A 208 4.02 -10.06 -4.60
CA HIS A 208 4.36 -11.39 -5.09
C HIS A 208 5.88 -11.63 -5.09
N GLU A 209 6.67 -10.63 -4.70
CA GLU A 209 8.14 -10.69 -4.62
C GLU A 209 8.56 -11.36 -3.31
N MET A 210 8.63 -12.70 -3.29
CA MET A 210 8.96 -13.47 -2.07
C MET A 210 10.36 -13.18 -1.55
N GLY A 211 11.32 -12.88 -2.46
CA GLY A 211 12.67 -12.46 -2.09
C GLY A 211 12.67 -11.17 -1.28
N PHE A 212 11.93 -10.16 -1.74
CA PHE A 212 11.75 -8.90 -1.02
C PHE A 212 11.09 -9.12 0.35
N ALA A 213 9.99 -9.89 0.38
CA ALA A 213 9.29 -10.17 1.64
C ALA A 213 10.21 -10.87 2.66
N ARG A 214 11.08 -11.80 2.21
CA ARG A 214 12.03 -12.50 3.08
C ARG A 214 13.14 -11.61 3.62
N GLU A 215 13.65 -10.70 2.78
CA GLU A 215 14.85 -9.90 3.08
C GLU A 215 14.53 -8.63 3.89
N VAL A 216 13.41 -7.99 3.60
CA VAL A 216 13.14 -6.61 4.04
C VAL A 216 12.08 -6.51 5.12
N SER A 217 11.08 -7.41 5.12
CA SER A 217 10.01 -7.33 6.11
C SER A 217 10.47 -7.85 7.47
N ASN A 218 9.90 -7.30 8.54
CA ASN A 218 10.00 -7.86 9.88
C ASN A 218 8.81 -8.75 10.24
N ARG A 219 7.76 -8.75 9.38
CA ARG A 219 6.53 -9.51 9.58
C ARG A 219 5.88 -9.84 8.25
N VAL A 220 5.45 -11.08 8.09
CA VAL A 220 4.74 -11.55 6.89
C VAL A 220 3.40 -12.13 7.28
N ILE A 221 2.35 -11.68 6.61
CA ILE A 221 0.97 -12.09 6.84
C ILE A 221 0.47 -12.82 5.61
N PHE A 222 0.06 -14.07 5.78
CA PHE A 222 -0.60 -14.85 4.75
C PHE A 222 -2.11 -14.71 4.83
N ILE A 223 -2.71 -14.14 3.78
CA ILE A 223 -4.16 -13.99 3.64
C ILE A 223 -4.67 -15.03 2.63
N ASP A 224 -5.65 -15.81 3.04
CA ASP A 224 -6.39 -16.74 2.17
C ASP A 224 -7.87 -16.73 2.55
N ASP A 225 -8.75 -16.79 1.54
CA ASP A 225 -10.21 -16.78 1.70
C ASP A 225 -10.72 -15.65 2.61
N GLY A 226 -10.15 -14.45 2.47
CA GLY A 226 -10.55 -13.24 3.20
C GLY A 226 -10.20 -13.22 4.69
N LYS A 227 -9.30 -14.10 5.16
CA LYS A 227 -8.85 -14.19 6.55
C LYS A 227 -7.33 -14.21 6.63
N ILE A 228 -6.78 -13.74 7.75
CA ILE A 228 -5.39 -13.98 8.10
C ILE A 228 -5.28 -15.45 8.55
N GLN A 229 -4.44 -16.22 7.87
CA GLN A 229 -4.21 -17.63 8.16
C GLN A 229 -2.90 -17.83 8.95
N GLU A 230 -1.87 -17.04 8.64
CA GLU A 230 -0.62 -16.97 9.40
C GLU A 230 -0.11 -15.54 9.46
N ASP A 231 0.58 -15.22 10.56
CA ASP A 231 1.17 -13.92 10.85
C ASP A 231 2.43 -14.16 11.68
N GLU A 232 3.59 -14.16 11.03
CA GLU A 232 4.85 -14.60 11.62
C GLU A 232 6.03 -13.76 11.10
N SER A 233 7.20 -13.98 11.70
CA SER A 233 8.45 -13.46 11.12
C SER A 233 8.73 -14.08 9.75
N PRO A 234 9.44 -13.38 8.84
CA PRO A 234 9.80 -13.95 7.54
C PRO A 234 10.51 -15.28 7.65
N GLN A 235 11.45 -15.40 8.60
CA GLN A 235 12.20 -16.64 8.80
C GLN A 235 11.25 -17.80 9.12
N GLU A 236 10.34 -17.64 10.08
CA GLU A 236 9.42 -18.72 10.49
C GLU A 236 8.45 -19.05 9.35
N LEU A 237 7.82 -18.04 8.75
CA LEU A 237 6.80 -18.25 7.72
C LEU A 237 7.35 -18.97 6.47
N PHE A 238 8.57 -18.63 6.02
CA PHE A 238 9.14 -19.21 4.80
C PHE A 238 9.87 -20.55 5.03
N THR A 239 10.33 -20.84 6.27
CA THR A 239 11.06 -22.09 6.55
C THR A 239 10.20 -23.15 7.22
N ASN A 240 9.21 -22.74 8.03
CA ASN A 240 8.35 -23.62 8.82
C ASN A 240 6.86 -23.22 8.71
N PRO A 241 6.30 -23.10 7.50
CA PRO A 241 4.90 -22.73 7.31
C PRO A 241 3.98 -23.76 8.00
N LYS A 242 3.02 -23.29 8.80
CA LYS A 242 2.11 -24.16 9.60
C LYS A 242 0.87 -24.50 8.79
N HIS A 243 0.26 -23.51 8.15
CA HIS A 243 -1.01 -23.68 7.46
C HIS A 243 -0.86 -24.45 6.13
N PRO A 244 -1.66 -25.51 5.85
CA PRO A 244 -1.53 -26.31 4.63
C PRO A 244 -1.64 -25.50 3.33
N ARG A 245 -2.51 -24.49 3.31
CA ARG A 245 -2.69 -23.60 2.15
C ARG A 245 -1.46 -22.73 1.91
N LEU A 246 -0.77 -22.27 2.96
CA LEU A 246 0.49 -21.54 2.84
C LEU A 246 1.58 -22.43 2.25
N LYS A 247 1.72 -23.69 2.73
CA LYS A 247 2.67 -24.67 2.15
C LYS A 247 2.44 -24.85 0.66
N ALA A 248 1.17 -25.07 0.27
CA ALA A 248 0.81 -25.22 -1.14
C ALA A 248 1.01 -23.93 -1.97
N PHE A 249 0.87 -22.76 -1.37
CA PHE A 249 1.14 -21.49 -2.01
C PHE A 249 2.64 -21.28 -2.24
N LEU A 250 3.45 -21.45 -1.20
CA LEU A 250 4.91 -21.27 -1.27
C LEU A 250 5.56 -22.25 -2.24
N SER A 251 5.13 -23.53 -2.30
CA SER A 251 5.66 -24.53 -3.23
C SER A 251 5.44 -24.20 -4.74
N LYS A 252 4.59 -23.21 -5.04
CA LYS A 252 4.35 -22.72 -6.41
C LYS A 252 5.09 -21.42 -6.71
N MET A 253 5.56 -20.72 -5.68
CA MET A 253 6.17 -19.40 -5.79
C MET A 253 7.70 -19.44 -5.61
N LEU A 254 8.21 -20.47 -4.96
CA LEU A 254 9.63 -20.76 -4.72
C LEU A 254 10.08 -21.97 -5.53
#